data_e8b114d3f16ad56f2d870007c4b9436d
#
_entry.id   e8b114d3f16ad56f2d870007c4b9436d
#
_cell.length_a   1.000
_cell.length_b   1.000
_cell.length_c   1.000
_cell.angle_alpha   90.00
_cell.angle_beta   90.00
_cell.angle_gamma   90.00
#
_symmetry.space_group_name_H-M   'P 1'
#
loop_
_entity.id
_entity.type
_entity.pdbx_description
1 polymer ?
#
loop_
_entity_poly.entity_id
_entity_poly.type
_entity_poly.pdbx_seq_one_letter_code
_entity_poly.pdbx_strand_id
1 'polypeptide(L)'
;MVAVNHTDRDAIDISVDKYWAGDVGSHGGGAAASCCYPGLKDWSKPVTVKWTWGQESDPQTKVVRKTREKHAVVARFPTGGPSRSDDMYQDEANLCIILRDHDKVELAFSVRALGCFDK
;
A
#
# COMPACT_ATOMS: atom_id res chain seq x y z
N MET A 1 -7.95 -3.78 -0.30
CA MET A 1 -6.56 -3.28 -0.18
C MET A 1 -6.56 -1.89 0.42
N VAL A 2 -5.71 -1.62 1.37
CA VAL A 2 -5.58 -0.33 2.03
C VAL A 2 -4.13 0.12 1.97
N ALA A 3 -3.86 1.28 1.36
CA ALA A 3 -2.52 1.83 1.27
C ALA A 3 -2.27 2.80 2.42
N VAL A 4 -1.09 2.72 3.02
CA VAL A 4 -0.63 3.61 4.09
C VAL A 4 0.74 4.16 3.71
N ASN A 5 0.91 5.45 3.83
CA ASN A 5 2.14 6.14 3.44
C ASN A 5 2.76 6.85 4.63
N HIS A 6 3.89 6.33 5.10
CA HIS A 6 4.65 6.94 6.20
C HIS A 6 5.74 7.89 5.71
N THR A 7 5.79 8.16 4.41
CA THR A 7 6.77 9.07 3.83
C THR A 7 6.24 10.48 3.72
N ASP A 8 7.10 11.42 3.41
CA ASP A 8 6.77 12.83 3.20
C ASP A 8 6.43 13.15 1.74
N ARG A 9 6.19 12.15 0.92
CA ARG A 9 5.90 12.30 -0.51
C ARG A 9 4.64 11.53 -0.90
N ASP A 10 3.81 12.14 -1.75
CA ASP A 10 2.59 11.49 -2.23
C ASP A 10 2.92 10.27 -3.09
N ALA A 11 2.15 9.21 -2.92
CA ALA A 11 2.25 8.00 -3.73
C ALA A 11 0.96 7.83 -4.54
N ILE A 12 1.09 7.68 -5.84
CA ILE A 12 -0.02 7.55 -6.78
C ILE A 12 0.08 6.26 -7.59
N ASP A 13 -1.07 5.79 -8.07
CA ASP A 13 -1.18 4.57 -8.88
C ASP A 13 -0.51 3.36 -8.23
N ILE A 14 -0.77 3.16 -6.95
CA ILE A 14 -0.26 2.02 -6.21
C ILE A 14 -0.94 0.76 -6.72
N SER A 15 -0.16 -0.26 -7.04
CA SER A 15 -0.68 -1.56 -7.45
C SER A 15 0.11 -2.70 -6.82
N VAL A 16 -0.59 -3.80 -6.58
CA VAL A 16 0.00 -5.09 -6.18
C VAL A 16 -0.20 -6.03 -7.35
N ASP A 17 0.89 -6.39 -8.02
CA ASP A 17 0.87 -7.03 -9.33
C ASP A 17 0.03 -6.21 -10.31
N LYS A 18 -1.08 -6.74 -10.81
CA LYS A 18 -1.98 -6.04 -11.72
C LYS A 18 -3.18 -5.37 -11.03
N TYR A 19 -3.26 -5.46 -9.70
CA TYR A 19 -4.42 -4.96 -8.96
C TYR A 19 -4.15 -3.57 -8.40
N TRP A 20 -4.93 -2.60 -8.86
CA TRP A 20 -4.80 -1.21 -8.44
C TRP A 20 -5.29 -1.01 -7.01
N ALA A 21 -4.51 -0.33 -6.20
CA ALA A 21 -4.78 -0.09 -4.78
C ALA A 21 -5.05 1.39 -4.45
N GLY A 22 -4.90 2.30 -5.41
CA GLY A 22 -5.24 3.70 -5.23
C GLY A 22 -4.06 4.63 -5.05
N ASP A 23 -4.37 5.81 -4.53
CA ASP A 23 -3.41 6.87 -4.24
C ASP A 23 -3.42 7.15 -2.74
N VAL A 24 -2.29 7.60 -2.19
CA VAL A 24 -2.21 8.01 -0.79
C VAL A 24 -1.25 9.19 -0.62
N GLY A 25 -1.72 10.21 0.07
CA GLY A 25 -0.91 11.40 0.36
C GLY A 25 0.22 11.12 1.34
N SER A 26 1.16 12.07 1.41
CA SER A 26 2.27 12.00 2.37
C SER A 26 1.73 11.89 3.79
N HIS A 27 2.35 11.04 4.63
CA HIS A 27 1.93 10.77 6.00
C HIS A 27 0.45 10.42 6.13
N GLY A 28 -0.15 9.87 5.05
CA GLY A 28 -1.57 9.57 4.97
C GLY A 28 -1.88 8.09 5.01
N GLY A 29 -3.12 7.79 5.36
CA GLY A 29 -3.73 6.51 5.13
C GLY A 29 -4.73 6.64 3.99
N GLY A 30 -4.93 5.58 3.23
CA GLY A 30 -5.93 5.56 2.18
C GLY A 30 -7.32 5.82 2.74
N ALA A 31 -7.99 6.87 2.26
CA ALA A 31 -9.31 7.24 2.74
C ALA A 31 -10.37 6.20 2.38
N ALA A 32 -10.14 5.43 1.34
CA ALA A 32 -11.04 4.37 0.90
C ALA A 32 -10.23 3.13 0.55
N ALA A 33 -10.70 2.00 1.02
CA ALA A 33 -10.14 0.72 0.62
C ALA A 33 -10.54 0.44 -0.84
N SER A 34 -9.56 0.20 -1.68
CA SER A 34 -9.83 -0.31 -3.02
C SER A 34 -10.21 -1.78 -2.92
N CYS A 35 -11.25 -2.17 -3.60
CA CYS A 35 -11.52 -3.58 -3.82
C CYS A 35 -10.70 -4.05 -5.02
N CYS A 36 -10.29 -5.19 -5.17
CA CYS A 36 -10.11 -6.22 -4.18
C CYS A 36 -8.89 -6.99 -4.63
N TYR A 37 -8.05 -7.40 -3.71
CA TYR A 37 -7.00 -8.35 -4.05
C TYR A 37 -7.60 -9.75 -3.92
N PRO A 38 -7.69 -10.53 -4.99
CA PRO A 38 -8.40 -11.82 -4.96
C PRO A 38 -7.68 -12.89 -4.15
N GLY A 39 -6.47 -12.58 -3.72
CA GLY A 39 -5.67 -13.52 -2.95
C GLY A 39 -4.94 -14.54 -3.81
N LEU A 40 -3.94 -15.12 -3.21
CA LEU A 40 -3.20 -16.24 -3.78
C LEU A 40 -3.48 -17.47 -2.93
N LYS A 41 -3.51 -18.64 -3.56
CA LYS A 41 -3.54 -19.89 -2.80
C LYS A 41 -2.22 -20.15 -2.08
N ASP A 42 -1.15 -19.58 -2.61
CA ASP A 42 0.19 -19.71 -2.08
C ASP A 42 0.72 -18.33 -1.67
N TRP A 43 0.65 -18.03 -0.38
CA TRP A 43 1.11 -16.77 0.18
C TRP A 43 2.64 -16.67 0.33
N SER A 44 3.36 -17.74 -0.01
CA SER A 44 4.82 -17.72 0.01
C SER A 44 5.44 -17.05 -1.20
N LYS A 45 4.66 -16.83 -2.25
CA LYS A 45 5.13 -16.21 -3.49
C LYS A 45 5.24 -14.69 -3.32
N PRO A 46 6.34 -14.09 -3.80
CA PRO A 46 6.46 -12.63 -3.78
C PRO A 46 5.54 -11.99 -4.81
N VAL A 47 5.21 -10.73 -4.56
CA VAL A 47 4.45 -9.88 -5.47
C VAL A 47 5.25 -8.63 -5.78
N THR A 48 4.93 -7.98 -6.90
CA THR A 48 5.53 -6.69 -7.25
C THR A 48 4.58 -5.57 -6.86
N VAL A 49 5.04 -4.69 -6.00
CA VAL A 49 4.32 -3.46 -5.65
C VAL A 49 4.89 -2.33 -6.48
N LYS A 50 4.03 -1.66 -7.23
CA LYS A 50 4.40 -0.53 -8.09
C LYS A 50 3.66 0.70 -7.64
N TRP A 51 4.32 1.84 -7.73
CA TRP A 51 3.68 3.13 -7.51
C TRP A 51 4.48 4.22 -8.20
N THR A 52 3.90 5.41 -8.25
CA THR A 52 4.59 6.61 -8.74
C THR A 52 4.67 7.61 -7.60
N TRP A 53 5.87 8.05 -7.27
CA TRP A 53 6.05 9.18 -6.37
C TRP A 53 5.58 10.44 -7.08
N GLY A 54 4.75 11.23 -6.38
CA GLY A 54 4.20 12.46 -6.92
C GLY A 54 5.25 13.54 -7.13
N GLN A 55 4.95 14.46 -8.01
CA GLN A 55 5.78 15.63 -8.24
C GLN A 55 5.78 16.54 -7.01
N GLU A 56 6.95 17.03 -6.63
CA GLU A 56 7.10 18.04 -5.60
C GLU A 56 7.50 19.37 -6.22
N SER A 57 6.77 20.43 -5.86
CA SER A 57 7.00 21.79 -6.34
C SER A 57 7.06 22.75 -5.18
N ASP A 58 7.82 23.84 -5.34
CA ASP A 58 7.79 24.94 -4.38
C ASP A 58 6.42 25.62 -4.46
N PRO A 59 5.67 25.76 -3.35
CA PRO A 59 4.33 26.34 -3.38
C PRO A 59 4.30 27.83 -3.73
N GLN A 60 5.40 28.55 -3.53
CA GLN A 60 5.49 29.98 -3.84
C GLN A 60 5.99 30.25 -5.26
N THR A 61 7.10 29.62 -5.66
CA THR A 61 7.71 29.85 -6.97
C THR A 61 7.18 28.90 -8.04
N LYS A 62 6.50 27.83 -7.64
CA LYS A 62 6.02 26.74 -8.51
C LYS A 62 7.13 26.04 -9.29
N VAL A 63 8.36 26.18 -8.84
CA VAL A 63 9.50 25.45 -9.39
C VAL A 63 9.41 24.00 -8.98
N VAL A 64 9.53 23.10 -9.94
CA VAL A 64 9.53 21.66 -9.68
C VAL A 64 10.84 21.27 -9.02
N ARG A 65 10.78 20.75 -7.80
CA ARG A 65 11.95 20.26 -7.07
C ARG A 65 12.21 18.79 -7.35
N LYS A 66 11.14 18.00 -7.47
CA LYS A 66 11.22 16.58 -7.80
C LYS A 66 10.17 16.26 -8.84
N THR A 67 10.57 15.59 -9.91
CA THR A 67 9.62 15.09 -10.90
C THR A 67 8.99 13.79 -10.43
N ARG A 68 7.92 13.39 -11.11
CA ARG A 68 7.30 12.08 -10.87
C ARG A 68 8.32 10.97 -11.09
N GLU A 69 8.27 9.96 -10.23
CA GLU A 69 9.22 8.87 -10.23
C GLU A 69 8.50 7.55 -10.04
N LYS A 70 8.62 6.67 -11.02
CA LYS A 70 8.03 5.33 -10.94
C LYS A 70 8.93 4.41 -10.16
N HIS A 71 8.33 3.64 -9.24
CA HIS A 71 9.02 2.64 -8.44
C HIS A 71 8.34 1.29 -8.55
N ALA A 72 9.15 0.24 -8.42
CA ALA A 72 8.66 -1.13 -8.32
C ALA A 72 9.55 -1.88 -7.33
N VAL A 73 8.93 -2.54 -6.39
CA VAL A 73 9.62 -3.30 -5.33
C VAL A 73 8.97 -4.66 -5.20
N VAL A 74 9.78 -5.69 -5.08
CA VAL A 74 9.30 -7.05 -4.76
C VAL A 74 9.05 -7.11 -3.26
N ALA A 75 7.85 -7.52 -2.87
CA ALA A 75 7.46 -7.64 -1.48
C ALA A 75 6.89 -9.03 -1.21
N ARG A 76 6.93 -9.43 0.06
CA ARG A 76 6.41 -10.73 0.49
C ARG A 76 5.28 -10.54 1.49
N PHE A 77 4.30 -11.43 1.41
CA PHE A 77 3.25 -11.49 2.41
C PHE A 77 3.79 -12.03 3.73
N PRO A 78 3.15 -11.69 4.87
CA PRO A 78 3.45 -12.36 6.12
C PRO A 78 3.30 -13.87 5.99
N THR A 79 4.11 -14.61 6.73
CA THR A 79 4.11 -16.08 6.70
C THR A 79 2.73 -16.62 7.03
N GLY A 80 2.24 -17.54 6.19
CA GLY A 80 0.94 -18.16 6.36
C GLY A 80 -0.25 -17.37 5.81
N GLY A 81 -0.02 -16.13 5.32
CA GLY A 81 -1.08 -15.30 4.77
C GLY A 81 -2.03 -14.75 5.83
N PRO A 82 -3.25 -14.35 5.41
CA PRO A 82 -4.21 -13.77 6.35
C PRO A 82 -4.78 -14.82 7.30
N SER A 83 -4.98 -14.43 8.56
CA SER A 83 -5.63 -15.28 9.53
C SER A 83 -7.13 -15.33 9.27
N ARG A 84 -7.69 -16.51 9.43
CA ARG A 84 -9.13 -16.76 9.31
C ARG A 84 -9.65 -17.41 10.57
N SER A 85 -10.88 -17.07 10.93
CA SER A 85 -11.54 -17.65 12.09
C SER A 85 -12.94 -18.15 11.71
N ASP A 86 -13.60 -18.89 12.62
CA ASP A 86 -14.97 -19.33 12.43
C ASP A 86 -15.96 -18.14 12.43
N ASP A 87 -15.57 -17.03 13.02
CA ASP A 87 -16.31 -15.77 12.96
C ASP A 87 -15.74 -14.92 11.84
N MET A 88 -16.52 -14.74 10.77
CA MET A 88 -16.11 -13.96 9.60
C MET A 88 -15.72 -12.52 9.93
N TYR A 89 -16.23 -11.96 11.04
CA TYR A 89 -15.87 -10.61 11.47
C TYR A 89 -14.48 -10.51 12.08
N GLN A 90 -13.83 -11.65 12.34
CA GLN A 90 -12.47 -11.73 12.86
C GLN A 90 -11.45 -12.14 11.80
N ASP A 91 -11.89 -12.34 10.55
CA ASP A 91 -11.00 -12.65 9.46
C ASP A 91 -10.16 -11.42 9.08
N GLU A 92 -8.88 -11.63 8.81
CA GLU A 92 -7.98 -10.59 8.30
C GLU A 92 -8.24 -10.37 6.82
N ALA A 93 -9.33 -9.69 6.48
CA ALA A 93 -9.81 -9.54 5.11
C ALA A 93 -9.17 -8.36 4.36
N ASN A 94 -8.41 -7.51 5.04
CA ASN A 94 -7.79 -6.33 4.44
C ASN A 94 -6.30 -6.53 4.23
N LEU A 95 -5.85 -6.35 2.99
CA LEU A 95 -4.42 -6.30 2.68
C LEU A 95 -3.94 -4.86 2.87
N CYS A 96 -2.97 -4.69 3.76
CA CYS A 96 -2.32 -3.41 4.00
C CYS A 96 -1.06 -3.29 3.16
N ILE A 97 -0.94 -2.20 2.41
CA ILE A 97 0.24 -1.87 1.62
C ILE A 97 0.89 -0.66 2.28
N ILE A 98 2.03 -0.87 2.94
CA ILE A 98 2.62 0.13 3.83
C ILE A 98 3.90 0.64 3.21
N LEU A 99 3.89 1.89 2.78
CA LEU A 99 5.08 2.58 2.27
C LEU A 99 5.85 3.15 3.45
N ARG A 100 6.97 2.52 3.79
CA ARG A 100 7.80 2.89 4.94
C ARG A 100 8.83 3.95 4.61
N ASP A 101 9.39 3.87 3.40
CA ASP A 101 10.45 4.74 2.93
C ASP A 101 10.37 4.85 1.41
N HIS A 102 11.29 5.62 0.81
CA HIS A 102 11.32 5.90 -0.63
C HIS A 102 11.21 4.62 -1.50
N ASP A 103 11.85 3.55 -1.09
CA ASP A 103 11.87 2.28 -1.82
C ASP A 103 11.58 1.06 -0.93
N LYS A 104 10.93 1.29 0.21
CA LYS A 104 10.63 0.23 1.17
C LYS A 104 9.13 0.07 1.40
N VAL A 105 8.63 -1.12 1.13
CA VAL A 105 7.22 -1.48 1.25
C VAL A 105 7.09 -2.70 2.14
N GLU A 106 6.10 -2.68 3.01
CA GLU A 106 5.68 -3.85 3.78
C GLU A 106 4.25 -4.22 3.43
N LEU A 107 3.98 -5.52 3.40
CA LEU A 107 2.63 -6.04 3.28
C LEU A 107 2.20 -6.63 4.62
N ALA A 108 0.95 -6.39 4.99
CA ALA A 108 0.38 -6.93 6.22
C ALA A 108 -1.10 -7.18 6.01
N PHE A 109 -1.73 -7.84 6.97
CA PHE A 109 -3.16 -8.07 6.96
C PHE A 109 -3.80 -7.48 8.20
N SER A 110 -5.05 -7.06 8.07
CA SER A 110 -5.82 -6.51 9.17
C SER A 110 -7.28 -6.96 9.08
N VAL A 111 -7.90 -7.17 10.22
CA VAL A 111 -9.33 -7.47 10.31
C VAL A 111 -10.14 -6.25 9.87
N ARG A 112 -9.68 -5.04 10.23
CA ARG A 112 -10.32 -3.78 9.86
C ARG A 112 -9.43 -2.96 8.96
N ALA A 113 -10.03 -2.21 8.03
CA ALA A 113 -9.29 -1.28 7.19
C ALA A 113 -8.50 -0.27 8.02
N LEU A 114 -9.10 0.25 9.10
CA LEU A 114 -8.44 1.20 10.00
C LEU A 114 -7.22 0.58 10.71
N GLY A 115 -7.19 -0.72 10.91
CA GLY A 115 -6.04 -1.42 11.50
C GLY A 115 -4.78 -1.31 10.65
N CYS A 116 -4.91 -1.07 9.35
CA CYS A 116 -3.76 -0.82 8.48
C CYS A 116 -3.04 0.47 8.84
N PHE A 117 -3.76 1.48 9.32
CA PHE A 117 -3.18 2.79 9.66
C PHE A 117 -2.26 2.73 10.88
N ASP A 118 -2.47 1.75 11.76
CA ASP A 118 -1.66 1.55 12.96
C ASP A 118 -0.36 0.77 12.70
N LYS A 119 -0.16 0.36 11.50
CA LYS A 119 1.02 -0.43 11.09
C LYS A 119 2.06 0.46 10.42
#